data_bd59bd40d32979bfd0c58bd46c63764c
#
_entry.id   bd59bd40d32979bfd0c58bd46c63764c
#
_cell.length_a   1.000
_cell.length_b   1.000
_cell.length_c   1.000
_cell.angle_alpha   90.00
_cell.angle_beta   90.00
_cell.angle_gamma   90.00
#
_symmetry.space_group_name_H-M   'P 1'
#
loop_
_entity.id
_entity.type
_entity.pdbx_description
1 polymer ?
#
loop_
_entity_poly.entity_id
_entity_poly.type
_entity_poly.pdbx_seq_one_letter_code
_entity_poly.pdbx_strand_id
1 'polypeptide(L)'
;MSASLSFSSQAQAVSGIQFDMTSDAALSFGVLPGVQIGASAKVLYTSTLPGGGLRVVIVGMNQGVIADGELLRPLVSVDPNATPGTAQIRIGNVVATDPTGTALALPPVSGTVQIIAGSFTQSFVAGGIVNAASLLAGPISPGEIVTIFGGAGLSGTTDVQFNGVHAPILYAGPGQVNAVVPLGLDPSKPATLEIFAAGLSLGMVTPLSTAAVSPALFTQDSDGVGPGAILNQDSTLNSPSNPASAGSIIMVYGTGFGPLNPPATDGQPATGQANTQMAVTATVGGIQGDVIYAGAAPGLIAGAVQINVRVPHNLAPTPAAIVLLSVGSVTAPAGVTVSTQ
;
A
#
# COMPACT_ATOMS: atom_id res chain seq x y z
N MET A 1 7.04 -16.37 10.57
CA MET A 1 7.36 -17.82 10.65
C MET A 1 6.21 -18.57 10.05
N SER A 2 6.43 -19.48 9.09
CA SER A 2 5.37 -20.34 8.55
C SER A 2 5.40 -21.67 9.30
N ALA A 3 4.30 -21.99 9.95
CA ALA A 3 4.04 -23.30 10.52
C ALA A 3 2.97 -24.01 9.66
N SER A 4 2.84 -25.32 9.75
CA SER A 4 1.73 -26.04 9.19
C SER A 4 0.90 -26.64 10.31
N LEU A 5 -0.43 -26.53 10.21
CA LEU A 5 -1.36 -27.28 11.05
C LEU A 5 -1.86 -28.47 10.23
N SER A 6 -1.40 -29.66 10.60
CA SER A 6 -1.86 -30.90 9.99
C SER A 6 -3.09 -31.42 10.71
N PHE A 7 -4.02 -31.96 9.94
CA PHE A 7 -5.23 -32.55 10.40
C PHE A 7 -5.10 -34.07 10.32
N SER A 8 -5.61 -34.74 11.36
CA SER A 8 -5.84 -36.19 11.34
C SER A 8 -7.26 -36.46 11.79
N SER A 9 -8.04 -37.08 10.92
CA SER A 9 -9.44 -37.42 11.13
C SER A 9 -9.63 -38.59 12.08
N GLN A 10 -8.55 -39.30 12.43
CA GLN A 10 -8.62 -40.55 13.19
C GLN A 10 -9.59 -41.58 12.56
N ALA A 11 -9.55 -41.67 11.24
CA ALA A 11 -10.42 -42.53 10.41
C ALA A 11 -11.91 -42.14 10.43
N GLN A 12 -12.28 -40.96 10.91
CA GLN A 12 -13.63 -40.42 10.81
C GLN A 12 -13.82 -39.62 9.51
N ALA A 13 -15.02 -39.66 8.95
CA ALA A 13 -15.36 -38.90 7.75
C ALA A 13 -15.75 -37.46 8.14
N VAL A 14 -14.78 -36.56 8.30
CA VAL A 14 -15.02 -35.14 8.67
C VAL A 14 -15.37 -34.33 7.43
N SER A 15 -16.52 -33.67 7.42
CA SER A 15 -16.98 -32.81 6.31
C SER A 15 -17.06 -31.31 6.65
N GLY A 16 -17.07 -30.97 7.93
CA GLY A 16 -16.99 -29.61 8.41
C GLY A 16 -16.27 -29.58 9.74
N ILE A 17 -15.49 -28.49 9.98
CA ILE A 17 -14.76 -28.30 11.23
C ILE A 17 -14.70 -26.85 11.63
N GLN A 18 -14.92 -26.59 12.92
CA GLN A 18 -14.67 -25.29 13.56
C GLN A 18 -13.75 -25.49 14.75
N PHE A 19 -12.88 -24.54 15.01
CA PHE A 19 -12.07 -24.51 16.24
C PHE A 19 -11.59 -23.09 16.54
N ASP A 20 -11.15 -22.88 17.76
CA ASP A 20 -10.55 -21.63 18.23
C ASP A 20 -9.04 -21.81 18.42
N MET A 21 -8.25 -20.87 17.87
CA MET A 21 -6.81 -20.76 18.12
C MET A 21 -6.58 -19.65 19.12
N THR A 22 -5.96 -19.97 20.25
CA THR A 22 -5.65 -19.02 21.32
C THR A 22 -4.20 -19.16 21.78
N SER A 23 -3.67 -18.13 22.44
CA SER A 23 -2.34 -18.13 23.03
C SER A 23 -2.38 -17.55 24.44
N ASP A 24 -1.43 -17.97 25.28
CA ASP A 24 -1.16 -17.40 26.60
C ASP A 24 -0.17 -16.22 26.57
N ALA A 25 0.31 -15.87 25.39
CA ALA A 25 1.20 -14.72 25.16
C ALA A 25 0.58 -13.74 24.16
N ALA A 26 1.19 -12.58 24.02
CA ALA A 26 0.79 -11.53 23.08
C ALA A 26 1.11 -11.94 21.61
N LEU A 27 0.34 -12.92 21.12
CA LEU A 27 0.38 -13.40 19.74
C LEU A 27 -0.92 -13.06 19.03
N SER A 28 -0.81 -12.69 17.77
CA SER A 28 -1.94 -12.60 16.85
C SER A 28 -1.84 -13.68 15.76
N PHE A 29 -3.00 -14.11 15.27
CA PHE A 29 -3.10 -15.19 14.32
C PHE A 29 -3.74 -14.74 13.02
N GLY A 30 -3.10 -15.08 11.90
CA GLY A 30 -3.72 -15.20 10.60
C GLY A 30 -3.64 -16.66 10.15
N VAL A 31 -4.40 -17.05 9.14
CA VAL A 31 -4.34 -18.39 8.56
C VAL A 31 -4.51 -18.34 7.06
N LEU A 32 -3.75 -19.18 6.36
CA LEU A 32 -3.96 -19.46 4.95
C LEU A 32 -4.52 -20.88 4.81
N PRO A 33 -5.35 -21.15 3.79
CA PRO A 33 -5.85 -22.48 3.52
C PRO A 33 -4.70 -23.44 3.18
N GLY A 34 -4.73 -24.62 3.79
CA GLY A 34 -3.87 -25.72 3.41
C GLY A 34 -4.43 -26.51 2.22
N VAL A 35 -3.66 -27.48 1.75
CA VAL A 35 -3.99 -28.27 0.55
C VAL A 35 -5.34 -29.00 0.68
N GLN A 36 -5.68 -29.48 1.88
CA GLN A 36 -6.88 -30.27 2.11
C GLN A 36 -8.18 -29.47 2.01
N ILE A 37 -8.16 -28.16 2.26
CA ILE A 37 -9.33 -27.29 2.10
C ILE A 37 -9.72 -27.21 0.62
N GLY A 38 -8.76 -26.92 -0.26
CA GLY A 38 -9.00 -26.87 -1.70
C GLY A 38 -9.40 -28.22 -2.28
N ALA A 39 -8.72 -29.30 -1.87
CA ALA A 39 -8.99 -30.65 -2.34
C ALA A 39 -10.42 -31.17 -1.97
N SER A 40 -10.97 -30.72 -0.83
CA SER A 40 -12.32 -31.05 -0.40
C SER A 40 -13.41 -30.10 -0.88
N ALA A 41 -13.03 -29.06 -1.66
CA ALA A 41 -13.92 -27.97 -2.10
C ALA A 41 -14.64 -27.28 -0.92
N LYS A 42 -13.93 -27.10 0.19
CA LYS A 42 -14.40 -26.34 1.35
C LYS A 42 -13.91 -24.90 1.30
N VAL A 43 -14.55 -24.05 2.10
CA VAL A 43 -14.22 -22.63 2.23
C VAL A 43 -13.77 -22.37 3.66
N LEU A 44 -12.72 -21.55 3.80
CA LEU A 44 -12.17 -21.11 5.06
C LEU A 44 -12.78 -19.77 5.44
N TYR A 45 -13.38 -19.70 6.63
CA TYR A 45 -13.82 -18.46 7.27
C TYR A 45 -13.08 -18.26 8.57
N THR A 46 -12.83 -17.00 8.91
CA THR A 46 -12.18 -16.63 10.17
C THR A 46 -12.88 -15.47 10.84
N SER A 47 -12.82 -15.42 12.17
CA SER A 47 -13.26 -14.28 12.96
C SER A 47 -12.41 -14.12 14.22
N THR A 48 -12.14 -12.89 14.62
CA THR A 48 -11.40 -12.60 15.86
C THR A 48 -12.27 -12.90 17.07
N LEU A 49 -11.65 -13.51 18.10
CA LEU A 49 -12.31 -13.82 19.37
C LEU A 49 -12.23 -12.63 20.33
N PRO A 50 -13.24 -12.42 21.20
CA PRO A 50 -13.11 -11.53 22.33
C PRO A 50 -11.92 -11.93 23.21
N GLY A 51 -11.01 -10.98 23.51
CA GLY A 51 -9.79 -11.26 24.28
C GLY A 51 -8.61 -11.75 23.47
N GLY A 52 -8.70 -11.72 22.15
CA GLY A 52 -7.66 -12.18 21.21
C GLY A 52 -7.82 -13.63 20.81
N GLY A 53 -7.08 -14.04 19.80
CA GLY A 53 -7.23 -15.36 19.18
C GLY A 53 -8.10 -15.31 17.93
N LEU A 54 -8.22 -16.46 17.28
CA LEU A 54 -8.88 -16.60 15.99
C LEU A 54 -9.83 -17.81 15.99
N ARG A 55 -11.09 -17.60 15.65
CA ARG A 55 -12.00 -18.68 15.29
C ARG A 55 -11.83 -19.04 13.84
N VAL A 56 -11.68 -20.31 13.56
CA VAL A 56 -11.55 -20.88 12.22
C VAL A 56 -12.76 -21.74 11.95
N VAL A 57 -13.38 -21.57 10.79
CA VAL A 57 -14.51 -22.38 10.32
C VAL A 57 -14.23 -22.86 8.90
N ILE A 58 -14.23 -24.17 8.68
CA ILE A 58 -14.00 -24.81 7.39
C ILE A 58 -15.25 -25.60 7.04
N VAL A 59 -16.02 -25.09 6.10
CA VAL A 59 -17.31 -25.63 5.70
C VAL A 59 -17.53 -25.49 4.21
N GLY A 60 -18.51 -26.20 3.66
CA GLY A 60 -18.93 -26.07 2.26
C GLY A 60 -20.30 -26.72 2.05
N MET A 61 -21.00 -26.29 1.00
CA MET A 61 -22.33 -26.82 0.64
C MET A 61 -22.23 -28.16 -0.11
N ASN A 62 -21.20 -28.95 0.19
CA ASN A 62 -20.97 -30.27 -0.38
C ASN A 62 -20.69 -31.26 0.74
N GLN A 63 -20.86 -32.57 0.46
CA GLN A 63 -20.58 -33.68 1.38
C GLN A 63 -19.14 -34.18 1.30
N GLY A 64 -18.24 -33.45 0.64
CA GLY A 64 -16.82 -33.80 0.52
C GLY A 64 -16.16 -33.94 1.87
N VAL A 65 -15.37 -34.99 2.05
CA VAL A 65 -14.62 -35.28 3.26
C VAL A 65 -13.29 -34.55 3.22
N ILE A 66 -12.90 -33.94 4.33
CA ILE A 66 -11.58 -33.32 4.53
C ILE A 66 -10.60 -34.45 4.84
N ALA A 67 -9.67 -34.72 3.94
CA ALA A 67 -8.67 -35.75 4.12
C ALA A 67 -7.61 -35.36 5.14
N ASP A 68 -6.91 -36.34 5.69
CA ASP A 68 -5.74 -36.11 6.55
C ASP A 68 -4.63 -35.40 5.78
N GLY A 69 -3.92 -34.48 6.45
CA GLY A 69 -2.84 -33.70 5.88
C GLY A 69 -2.85 -32.22 6.28
N GLU A 70 -2.19 -31.39 5.49
CA GLU A 70 -2.10 -29.96 5.78
C GLU A 70 -3.45 -29.26 5.65
N LEU A 71 -4.03 -28.87 6.79
CA LEU A 71 -5.32 -28.18 6.85
C LEU A 71 -5.15 -26.67 6.72
N LEU A 72 -4.20 -26.10 7.45
CA LEU A 72 -3.93 -24.66 7.51
C LEU A 72 -2.45 -24.38 7.55
N ARG A 73 -2.09 -23.17 7.11
CA ARG A 73 -0.79 -22.53 7.35
C ARG A 73 -1.01 -21.35 8.30
N PRO A 74 -0.84 -21.54 9.61
CA PRO A 74 -0.91 -20.44 10.56
C PRO A 74 0.19 -19.41 10.30
N LEU A 75 -0.20 -18.16 10.33
CA LEU A 75 0.69 -17.02 10.34
C LEU A 75 0.63 -16.45 11.76
N VAL A 76 1.74 -16.55 12.48
CA VAL A 76 1.83 -16.08 13.87
C VAL A 76 2.65 -14.82 13.91
N SER A 77 2.06 -13.72 14.39
CA SER A 77 2.75 -12.49 14.73
C SER A 77 2.94 -12.38 16.22
N VAL A 78 4.10 -11.91 16.62
CA VAL A 78 4.46 -11.64 18.01
C VAL A 78 4.33 -10.13 18.23
N ASP A 79 3.63 -9.71 19.31
CA ASP A 79 3.62 -8.30 19.70
C ASP A 79 5.07 -7.82 19.88
N PRO A 80 5.45 -6.64 19.35
CA PRO A 80 6.80 -6.10 19.51
C PRO A 80 7.26 -5.96 20.97
N ASN A 81 6.30 -5.83 21.89
CA ASN A 81 6.55 -5.72 23.34
C ASN A 81 6.41 -7.06 24.06
N ALA A 82 6.22 -8.16 23.35
CA ALA A 82 6.07 -9.48 23.98
C ALA A 82 7.36 -9.87 24.71
N THR A 83 7.18 -10.36 25.94
CA THR A 83 8.31 -10.87 26.72
C THR A 83 8.86 -12.15 26.07
N PRO A 84 10.20 -12.23 25.85
CA PRO A 84 10.82 -13.46 25.36
C PRO A 84 10.51 -14.66 26.28
N GLY A 85 10.25 -15.80 25.69
CA GLY A 85 9.86 -17.00 26.44
C GLY A 85 9.13 -18.02 25.56
N THR A 86 8.58 -19.06 26.18
CA THR A 86 7.75 -20.04 25.51
C THR A 86 6.30 -19.62 25.56
N ALA A 87 5.68 -19.46 24.39
CA ALA A 87 4.24 -19.24 24.27
C ALA A 87 3.54 -20.54 23.88
N GLN A 88 2.40 -20.81 24.51
CA GLN A 88 1.54 -21.92 24.14
C GLN A 88 0.47 -21.46 23.17
N ILE A 89 0.32 -22.18 22.05
CA ILE A 89 -0.80 -22.05 21.14
C ILE A 89 -1.74 -23.24 21.42
N ARG A 90 -3.01 -22.94 21.62
CA ARG A 90 -4.05 -23.96 21.89
C ARG A 90 -5.10 -23.94 20.81
N ILE A 91 -5.44 -25.13 20.33
CA ILE A 91 -6.60 -25.38 19.48
C ILE A 91 -7.68 -25.97 20.37
N GLY A 92 -8.74 -25.23 20.59
CA GLY A 92 -9.85 -25.63 21.47
C GLY A 92 -11.20 -25.36 20.83
N ASN A 93 -12.28 -25.67 21.58
CA ASN A 93 -13.66 -25.50 21.10
C ASN A 93 -13.89 -26.18 19.73
N VAL A 94 -13.31 -27.37 19.55
CA VAL A 94 -13.38 -28.10 18.29
C VAL A 94 -14.78 -28.64 18.12
N VAL A 95 -15.44 -28.26 17.02
CA VAL A 95 -16.73 -28.81 16.57
C VAL A 95 -16.52 -29.35 15.17
N ALA A 96 -16.75 -30.64 14.99
CA ALA A 96 -16.64 -31.28 13.70
C ALA A 96 -17.92 -32.03 13.35
N THR A 97 -18.21 -32.17 12.07
CA THR A 97 -19.38 -32.91 11.57
C THR A 97 -18.98 -33.85 10.45
N ASP A 98 -19.70 -34.96 10.37
CA ASP A 98 -19.65 -35.85 9.22
C ASP A 98 -20.46 -35.31 8.01
N PRO A 99 -20.45 -35.98 6.84
CA PRO A 99 -21.21 -35.57 5.67
C PRO A 99 -22.73 -35.53 5.87
N THR A 100 -23.27 -36.17 6.91
CA THR A 100 -24.69 -36.16 7.24
C THR A 100 -25.05 -35.06 8.25
N GLY A 101 -24.06 -34.34 8.77
CA GLY A 101 -24.23 -33.28 9.78
C GLY A 101 -24.18 -33.85 11.22
N THR A 102 -23.85 -35.10 11.42
CA THR A 102 -23.69 -35.69 12.76
C THR A 102 -22.40 -35.16 13.40
N ALA A 103 -22.49 -34.74 14.67
CA ALA A 103 -21.35 -34.25 15.42
C ALA A 103 -20.29 -35.33 15.65
N LEU A 104 -19.03 -34.97 15.44
CA LEU A 104 -17.86 -35.81 15.67
C LEU A 104 -17.02 -35.25 16.82
N ALA A 105 -16.53 -36.11 17.70
CA ALA A 105 -15.62 -35.71 18.77
C ALA A 105 -14.17 -35.75 18.27
N LEU A 106 -13.52 -34.60 18.26
CA LEU A 106 -12.10 -34.46 18.00
C LEU A 106 -11.41 -33.84 19.23
N PRO A 107 -10.25 -34.35 19.66
CA PRO A 107 -9.56 -33.83 20.83
C PRO A 107 -8.97 -32.43 20.54
N PRO A 108 -8.88 -31.57 21.57
CA PRO A 108 -8.11 -30.35 21.49
C PRO A 108 -6.62 -30.67 21.33
N VAL A 109 -5.90 -29.72 20.69
CA VAL A 109 -4.46 -29.87 20.43
C VAL A 109 -3.75 -28.59 20.91
N SER A 110 -2.50 -28.72 21.34
CA SER A 110 -1.65 -27.59 21.69
C SER A 110 -0.27 -27.73 21.10
N GLY A 111 0.37 -26.60 20.86
CA GLY A 111 1.74 -26.49 20.42
C GLY A 111 2.45 -25.35 21.16
N THR A 112 3.76 -25.28 21.02
CA THR A 112 4.56 -24.21 21.62
C THR A 112 5.32 -23.44 20.56
N VAL A 113 5.50 -22.12 20.79
CA VAL A 113 6.33 -21.22 20.01
C VAL A 113 7.33 -20.58 20.94
N GLN A 114 8.59 -20.53 20.56
CA GLN A 114 9.61 -19.80 21.29
C GLN A 114 9.62 -18.35 20.81
N ILE A 115 9.34 -17.41 21.71
CA ILE A 115 9.55 -15.98 21.52
C ILE A 115 11.00 -15.71 21.92
N ILE A 116 11.87 -15.48 20.95
CA ILE A 116 13.26 -15.10 21.19
C ILE A 116 13.38 -13.57 21.17
N ALA A 117 14.18 -13.01 22.10
CA ALA A 117 14.59 -11.62 21.98
C ALA A 117 15.38 -11.48 20.68
N GLY A 118 14.81 -10.85 19.71
CA GLY A 118 15.44 -10.64 18.41
C GLY A 118 15.18 -9.22 17.93
N SER A 119 16.18 -8.64 17.28
CA SER A 119 15.92 -7.44 16.49
C SER A 119 14.90 -7.81 15.41
N PHE A 120 13.73 -7.21 15.47
CA PHE A 120 12.81 -7.25 14.34
C PHE A 120 13.55 -6.68 13.15
N THR A 121 13.86 -7.48 12.15
CA THR A 121 14.36 -6.92 10.89
C THR A 121 13.14 -6.32 10.21
N GLN A 122 12.91 -5.03 10.49
CA GLN A 122 11.88 -4.26 9.84
C GLN A 122 12.08 -4.38 8.32
N SER A 123 11.04 -4.76 7.60
CA SER A 123 11.14 -4.99 6.15
C SER A 123 11.42 -3.71 5.37
N PHE A 124 11.27 -2.54 6.00
CA PHE A 124 11.52 -1.22 5.43
C PHE A 124 11.91 -0.24 6.54
N VAL A 125 12.50 0.89 6.17
CA VAL A 125 12.95 1.95 7.09
C VAL A 125 12.46 3.30 6.61
N ALA A 126 12.46 4.32 7.49
CA ALA A 126 11.99 5.66 7.15
C ALA A 126 12.66 6.25 5.88
N GLY A 127 13.96 6.03 5.70
CA GLY A 127 14.70 6.46 4.51
C GLY A 127 14.33 5.72 3.22
N GLY A 128 13.61 4.61 3.31
CA GLY A 128 13.04 3.90 2.17
C GLY A 128 11.65 4.37 1.77
N ILE A 129 11.04 5.31 2.52
CA ILE A 129 9.76 5.92 2.19
C ILE A 129 10.05 7.20 1.43
N VAL A 130 9.74 7.22 0.15
CA VAL A 130 10.07 8.31 -0.77
C VAL A 130 8.84 8.78 -1.54
N ASN A 131 8.86 10.02 -1.99
CA ASN A 131 7.88 10.50 -2.96
C ASN A 131 8.01 9.70 -4.26
N ALA A 132 6.92 9.14 -4.78
CA ALA A 132 6.96 8.23 -5.93
C ALA A 132 7.39 8.90 -7.24
N ALA A 133 7.31 10.22 -7.32
CA ALA A 133 7.72 10.97 -8.51
C ALA A 133 9.20 11.35 -8.50
N SER A 134 9.71 11.82 -7.34
CA SER A 134 11.11 12.27 -7.24
C SER A 134 12.07 11.21 -6.72
N LEU A 135 11.58 10.14 -6.13
CA LEU A 135 12.33 9.13 -5.38
C LEU A 135 13.16 9.70 -4.21
N LEU A 136 12.83 10.89 -3.75
CA LEU A 136 13.49 11.52 -2.61
C LEU A 136 12.70 11.28 -1.33
N ALA A 137 13.41 10.96 -0.26
CA ALA A 137 12.83 10.91 1.08
C ALA A 137 12.54 12.33 1.59
N GLY A 138 11.44 12.48 2.30
CA GLY A 138 11.02 13.76 2.83
C GLY A 138 9.73 13.66 3.65
N PRO A 139 9.16 14.78 4.08
CA PRO A 139 7.85 14.80 4.69
C PRO A 139 6.78 14.31 3.69
N ILE A 140 5.89 13.45 4.15
CA ILE A 140 4.75 13.00 3.35
C ILE A 140 3.60 14.02 3.44
N SER A 141 2.75 14.07 2.42
CA SER A 141 1.60 14.97 2.37
C SER A 141 0.30 14.23 2.03
N PRO A 142 -0.88 14.77 2.44
CA PRO A 142 -2.18 14.18 2.09
C PRO A 142 -2.31 14.01 0.57
N GLY A 143 -2.72 12.81 0.13
CA GLY A 143 -2.88 12.47 -1.27
C GLY A 143 -1.56 12.24 -2.04
N GLU A 144 -0.41 12.28 -1.40
CA GLU A 144 0.87 11.96 -2.05
C GLU A 144 0.94 10.48 -2.41
N ILE A 145 1.41 10.18 -3.60
CA ILE A 145 1.80 8.81 -3.95
C ILE A 145 3.22 8.61 -3.43
N VAL A 146 3.38 7.63 -2.55
CA VAL A 146 4.68 7.27 -1.99
C VAL A 146 5.13 5.91 -2.50
N THR A 147 6.43 5.76 -2.67
CA THR A 147 7.09 4.47 -2.86
C THR A 147 7.78 4.07 -1.56
N ILE A 148 7.55 2.86 -1.11
CA ILE A 148 8.16 2.29 0.08
C ILE A 148 9.10 1.20 -0.40
N PHE A 149 10.40 1.46 -0.33
CA PHE A 149 11.43 0.48 -0.63
C PHE A 149 11.81 -0.30 0.62
N GLY A 150 12.03 -1.60 0.44
CA GLY A 150 12.40 -2.48 1.54
C GLY A 150 13.01 -3.78 1.05
N GLY A 151 13.09 -4.75 1.95
CA GLY A 151 13.54 -6.10 1.61
C GLY A 151 12.48 -6.94 0.90
N ALA A 152 12.83 -8.16 0.52
CA ALA A 152 11.93 -9.12 -0.10
C ALA A 152 10.67 -9.44 0.75
N GLY A 153 10.70 -9.09 2.06
CA GLY A 153 9.57 -9.23 2.97
C GLY A 153 8.35 -8.38 2.62
N LEU A 154 8.49 -7.35 1.76
CA LEU A 154 7.36 -6.58 1.24
C LEU A 154 6.52 -7.35 0.21
N SER A 155 7.01 -8.49 -0.26
CA SER A 155 6.22 -9.39 -1.11
C SER A 155 4.99 -9.89 -0.36
N GLY A 156 3.84 -9.76 -0.97
CA GLY A 156 2.57 -10.18 -0.35
C GLY A 156 1.92 -9.12 0.56
N THR A 157 2.40 -7.87 0.54
CA THR A 157 1.70 -6.76 1.19
C THR A 157 0.23 -6.71 0.74
N THR A 158 -0.67 -6.75 1.72
CA THR A 158 -2.12 -6.72 1.50
C THR A 158 -2.76 -5.46 2.05
N ASP A 159 -2.06 -4.73 2.93
CA ASP A 159 -2.58 -3.51 3.53
C ASP A 159 -1.43 -2.57 3.93
N VAL A 160 -1.69 -1.28 3.76
CA VAL A 160 -0.81 -0.18 4.17
C VAL A 160 -1.67 0.79 4.96
N GLN A 161 -1.21 1.20 6.13
CA GLN A 161 -1.97 2.11 6.99
C GLN A 161 -1.13 3.31 7.40
N PHE A 162 -1.73 4.50 7.32
CA PHE A 162 -1.19 5.72 7.92
C PHE A 162 -2.07 6.12 9.11
N ASN A 163 -1.50 6.15 10.31
CA ASN A 163 -2.24 6.40 11.56
C ASN A 163 -3.46 5.45 11.74
N GLY A 164 -3.35 4.20 11.28
CA GLY A 164 -4.45 3.24 11.31
C GLY A 164 -5.51 3.42 10.20
N VAL A 165 -5.35 4.38 9.29
CA VAL A 165 -6.22 4.57 8.14
C VAL A 165 -5.65 3.84 6.94
N HIS A 166 -6.48 3.00 6.29
CA HIS A 166 -6.07 2.22 5.12
C HIS A 166 -5.73 3.13 3.94
N ALA A 167 -4.58 2.88 3.33
CA ALA A 167 -4.08 3.58 2.15
C ALA A 167 -4.32 2.76 0.88
N PRO A 168 -4.79 3.37 -0.22
CA PRO A 168 -4.88 2.69 -1.50
C PRO A 168 -3.51 2.19 -1.97
N ILE A 169 -3.38 0.90 -2.24
CA ILE A 169 -2.17 0.28 -2.77
C ILE A 169 -2.24 0.30 -4.30
N LEU A 170 -1.23 0.87 -4.94
CA LEU A 170 -1.10 0.93 -6.40
C LEU A 170 -0.23 -0.19 -6.94
N TYR A 171 0.75 -0.60 -6.15
CA TYR A 171 1.67 -1.68 -6.47
C TYR A 171 2.18 -2.33 -5.19
N ALA A 172 2.31 -3.66 -5.18
CA ALA A 172 2.99 -4.40 -4.14
C ALA A 172 3.78 -5.55 -4.76
N GLY A 173 5.08 -5.57 -4.52
CA GLY A 173 6.00 -6.56 -5.06
C GLY A 173 7.25 -6.73 -4.20
N PRO A 174 8.16 -7.64 -4.61
CA PRO A 174 9.40 -7.85 -3.90
C PRO A 174 10.21 -6.55 -3.79
N GLY A 175 10.41 -6.07 -2.56
CA GLY A 175 11.21 -4.88 -2.28
C GLY A 175 10.57 -3.53 -2.52
N GLN A 176 9.32 -3.46 -2.99
CA GLN A 176 8.63 -2.19 -3.26
C GLN A 176 7.12 -2.26 -3.02
N VAL A 177 6.58 -1.23 -2.40
CA VAL A 177 5.14 -0.96 -2.33
C VAL A 177 4.88 0.48 -2.72
N ASN A 178 3.90 0.74 -3.60
CA ASN A 178 3.42 2.09 -3.90
C ASN A 178 2.02 2.25 -3.33
N ALA A 179 1.81 3.31 -2.57
CA ALA A 179 0.53 3.61 -1.94
C ALA A 179 0.21 5.10 -2.00
N VAL A 180 -1.06 5.44 -1.87
CA VAL A 180 -1.51 6.84 -1.75
C VAL A 180 -1.69 7.17 -0.28
N VAL A 181 -1.01 8.20 0.21
CA VAL A 181 -1.22 8.73 1.56
C VAL A 181 -2.67 9.18 1.69
N PRO A 182 -3.43 8.73 2.71
CA PRO A 182 -4.82 9.12 2.88
C PRO A 182 -5.03 10.63 2.82
N LEU A 183 -6.03 11.07 2.09
CA LEU A 183 -6.37 12.50 1.92
C LEU A 183 -6.74 13.17 3.25
N GLY A 184 -7.21 12.39 4.22
CA GLY A 184 -7.56 12.86 5.57
C GLY A 184 -6.38 12.92 6.55
N LEU A 185 -5.13 12.68 6.12
CA LEU A 185 -3.97 12.80 6.99
C LEU A 185 -3.84 14.24 7.52
N ASP A 186 -3.64 14.39 8.84
CA ASP A 186 -3.36 15.69 9.47
C ASP A 186 -1.89 16.08 9.26
N PRO A 187 -1.58 17.06 8.39
CA PRO A 187 -0.21 17.41 8.07
C PRO A 187 0.50 18.21 9.17
N SER A 188 -0.19 18.54 10.26
CA SER A 188 0.38 19.26 11.40
C SER A 188 0.98 18.32 12.46
N LYS A 189 0.79 17.00 12.33
CA LYS A 189 1.24 16.01 13.28
C LYS A 189 2.06 14.92 12.58
N PRO A 190 3.10 14.38 13.23
CA PRO A 190 3.79 13.21 12.72
C PRO A 190 2.83 12.05 12.47
N ALA A 191 3.10 11.27 11.43
CA ALA A 191 2.35 10.07 11.12
C ALA A 191 3.07 8.80 11.58
N THR A 192 2.31 7.71 11.60
CA THR A 192 2.81 6.35 11.69
C THR A 192 2.45 5.64 10.39
N LEU A 193 3.41 4.98 9.78
CA LEU A 193 3.18 4.07 8.65
C LEU A 193 3.35 2.64 9.13
N GLU A 194 2.38 1.79 8.87
CA GLU A 194 2.47 0.35 9.12
C GLU A 194 2.03 -0.43 7.87
N ILE A 195 2.72 -1.52 7.59
CA ILE A 195 2.46 -2.38 6.43
C ILE A 195 2.12 -3.78 6.91
N PHE A 196 1.14 -4.42 6.27
CA PHE A 196 0.69 -5.75 6.61
C PHE A 196 0.70 -6.69 5.41
N ALA A 197 0.98 -7.97 5.68
CA ALA A 197 0.76 -9.06 4.76
C ALA A 197 -0.14 -10.10 5.44
N ALA A 198 -1.28 -10.41 4.82
CA ALA A 198 -2.27 -11.34 5.36
C ALA A 198 -2.63 -11.07 6.84
N GLY A 199 -2.76 -9.80 7.21
CA GLY A 199 -3.09 -9.35 8.57
C GLY A 199 -1.92 -9.33 9.55
N LEU A 200 -0.70 -9.65 9.12
CA LEU A 200 0.51 -9.60 9.94
C LEU A 200 1.34 -8.36 9.62
N SER A 201 1.78 -7.62 10.64
CA SER A 201 2.65 -6.47 10.46
C SER A 201 4.01 -6.89 9.90
N LEU A 202 4.41 -6.24 8.81
CA LEU A 202 5.74 -6.35 8.21
C LEU A 202 6.72 -5.30 8.77
N GLY A 203 6.22 -4.39 9.56
CA GLY A 203 6.99 -3.32 10.20
C GLY A 203 6.22 -2.02 10.28
N MET A 204 6.72 -1.13 11.13
CA MET A 204 6.15 0.18 11.41
C MET A 204 7.25 1.25 11.43
N VAL A 205 6.97 2.41 10.85
CA VAL A 205 7.81 3.61 10.96
C VAL A 205 7.04 4.70 11.68
N THR A 206 7.63 5.17 12.79
CA THR A 206 7.10 6.29 13.60
C THR A 206 8.25 6.97 14.36
N PRO A 207 8.31 8.30 14.48
CA PRO A 207 7.47 9.27 13.78
C PRO A 207 7.87 9.42 12.30
N LEU A 208 6.89 9.56 11.40
CA LEU A 208 7.10 9.93 10.00
C LEU A 208 6.73 11.41 9.82
N SER A 209 7.64 12.20 9.30
CA SER A 209 7.42 13.63 9.09
C SER A 209 6.32 13.87 8.06
N THR A 210 5.49 14.89 8.30
CA THR A 210 4.37 15.29 7.45
C THR A 210 4.49 16.74 7.03
N ALA A 211 3.87 17.10 5.92
CA ALA A 211 3.73 18.47 5.43
C ALA A 211 2.39 18.67 4.73
N ALA A 212 1.95 19.91 4.59
CA ALA A 212 0.73 20.22 3.85
C ALA A 212 0.83 19.84 2.38
N VAL A 213 2.01 19.98 1.81
CA VAL A 213 2.36 19.61 0.43
C VAL A 213 3.80 19.11 0.37
N SER A 214 4.07 18.20 -0.56
CA SER A 214 5.37 17.63 -0.88
C SER A 214 5.42 17.38 -2.40
N PRO A 215 5.39 18.46 -3.22
CA PRO A 215 5.19 18.33 -4.66
C PRO A 215 6.39 17.71 -5.35
N ALA A 216 6.12 16.79 -6.28
CA ALA A 216 7.13 16.27 -7.20
C ALA A 216 6.49 15.90 -8.55
N LEU A 217 7.30 15.87 -9.61
CA LEU A 217 6.89 15.63 -10.99
C LEU A 217 7.34 14.24 -11.43
N PHE A 218 6.45 13.52 -12.11
CA PHE A 218 6.78 12.23 -12.71
C PHE A 218 7.67 12.40 -13.93
N THR A 219 8.59 11.47 -14.12
CA THR A 219 9.48 11.35 -15.27
C THR A 219 9.14 10.13 -16.13
N GLN A 220 9.55 10.13 -17.39
CA GLN A 220 9.29 9.02 -18.32
C GLN A 220 9.97 7.73 -17.85
N ASP A 221 11.18 7.85 -17.31
CA ASP A 221 11.97 6.70 -16.84
C ASP A 221 11.71 6.35 -15.37
N SER A 222 10.81 7.08 -14.68
CA SER A 222 10.45 6.88 -13.27
C SER A 222 11.65 6.95 -12.32
N ASP A 223 12.63 7.79 -12.62
CA ASP A 223 13.87 7.98 -11.85
C ASP A 223 13.96 9.33 -11.12
N GLY A 224 12.95 10.20 -11.34
CA GLY A 224 12.82 11.51 -10.69
C GLY A 224 13.61 12.64 -11.36
N VAL A 225 14.34 12.37 -12.44
CA VAL A 225 15.12 13.35 -13.20
C VAL A 225 14.98 13.14 -14.71
N GLY A 226 15.36 14.13 -15.52
CA GLY A 226 15.33 14.02 -16.97
C GLY A 226 13.96 14.29 -17.60
N PRO A 227 13.61 13.68 -18.74
CA PRO A 227 12.38 13.95 -19.45
C PRO A 227 11.15 13.72 -18.60
N GLY A 228 10.32 14.74 -18.40
CA GLY A 228 9.09 14.63 -17.65
C GLY A 228 8.06 13.71 -18.33
N ALA A 229 7.19 13.08 -17.54
CA ALA A 229 5.97 12.47 -18.02
C ALA A 229 5.01 13.61 -18.44
N ILE A 230 5.32 14.26 -19.56
CA ILE A 230 4.67 15.48 -20.05
C ILE A 230 4.03 15.20 -21.40
N LEU A 231 2.79 15.64 -21.57
CA LEU A 231 2.13 15.62 -22.87
C LEU A 231 2.08 17.03 -23.46
N ASN A 232 2.21 17.10 -24.76
CA ASN A 232 1.98 18.30 -25.55
C ASN A 232 0.47 18.65 -25.61
N GLN A 233 0.11 19.80 -26.11
CA GLN A 233 -1.28 20.26 -26.19
C GLN A 233 -2.20 19.33 -26.97
N ASP A 234 -1.68 18.56 -27.90
CA ASP A 234 -2.39 17.55 -28.69
C ASP A 234 -2.46 16.16 -28.01
N SER A 235 -2.06 16.10 -26.75
CA SER A 235 -1.98 14.87 -25.93
C SER A 235 -0.93 13.84 -26.40
N THR A 236 0.01 14.24 -27.26
CA THR A 236 1.15 13.40 -27.62
C THR A 236 2.29 13.55 -26.59
N LEU A 237 3.09 12.49 -26.43
CA LEU A 237 4.22 12.51 -25.51
C LEU A 237 5.28 13.54 -25.97
N ASN A 238 5.69 14.42 -25.06
CA ASN A 238 6.78 15.37 -25.31
C ASN A 238 8.13 14.64 -25.42
N SER A 239 8.92 15.00 -26.40
CA SER A 239 10.26 14.46 -26.60
C SER A 239 11.09 15.41 -27.49
N PRO A 240 12.41 15.22 -27.62
CA PRO A 240 13.23 15.99 -28.57
C PRO A 240 12.79 15.86 -30.04
N SER A 241 12.13 14.76 -30.41
CA SER A 241 11.55 14.58 -31.75
C SER A 241 10.11 15.10 -31.87
N ASN A 242 9.50 15.46 -30.75
CA ASN A 242 8.15 16.02 -30.67
C ASN A 242 8.08 17.12 -29.61
N PRO A 243 8.79 18.24 -29.84
CA PRO A 243 8.90 19.32 -28.86
C PRO A 243 7.62 20.17 -28.77
N ALA A 244 7.37 20.75 -27.61
CA ALA A 244 6.29 21.70 -27.40
C ALA A 244 6.61 23.05 -28.03
N SER A 245 5.67 23.65 -28.77
CA SER A 245 5.84 24.97 -29.33
C SER A 245 5.72 26.07 -28.27
N ALA A 246 6.47 27.17 -28.43
CA ALA A 246 6.29 28.35 -27.61
C ALA A 246 4.82 28.82 -27.64
N GLY A 247 4.26 29.18 -26.49
CA GLY A 247 2.85 29.54 -26.32
C GLY A 247 1.85 28.41 -26.27
N SER A 248 2.23 27.18 -26.63
CA SER A 248 1.36 26.00 -26.48
C SER A 248 1.22 25.58 -25.00
N ILE A 249 0.28 24.70 -24.71
CA ILE A 249 0.06 24.17 -23.38
C ILE A 249 0.73 22.80 -23.24
N ILE A 250 1.45 22.58 -22.19
CA ILE A 250 1.95 21.26 -21.78
C ILE A 250 1.18 20.77 -20.57
N MET A 251 0.92 19.45 -20.52
CA MET A 251 0.29 18.76 -19.39
C MET A 251 1.37 18.01 -18.61
N VAL A 252 1.65 18.49 -17.41
CA VAL A 252 2.66 17.93 -16.50
C VAL A 252 1.96 17.12 -15.43
N TYR A 253 2.47 15.94 -15.11
CA TYR A 253 1.91 15.09 -14.08
C TYR A 253 2.82 15.02 -12.85
N GLY A 254 2.20 14.98 -11.67
CA GLY A 254 2.92 14.96 -10.40
C GLY A 254 2.08 14.40 -9.26
N THR A 255 2.65 14.44 -8.07
CA THR A 255 1.99 14.06 -6.81
C THR A 255 2.44 14.95 -5.66
N GLY A 256 1.73 14.88 -4.51
CA GLY A 256 2.10 15.65 -3.31
C GLY A 256 1.65 17.11 -3.34
N PHE A 257 0.65 17.46 -4.12
CA PHE A 257 0.14 18.83 -4.26
C PHE A 257 -0.88 19.22 -3.17
N GLY A 258 -1.09 18.32 -2.18
CA GLY A 258 -2.01 18.55 -1.07
C GLY A 258 -3.49 18.38 -1.44
N PRO A 259 -4.40 18.87 -0.57
CA PRO A 259 -5.83 18.66 -0.74
C PRO A 259 -6.40 19.38 -1.96
N LEU A 260 -7.44 18.78 -2.53
CA LEU A 260 -8.17 19.28 -3.70
C LEU A 260 -9.54 19.88 -3.31
N ASN A 261 -10.09 20.72 -4.18
CA ASN A 261 -11.44 21.27 -4.06
C ASN A 261 -12.18 21.13 -5.41
N PRO A 262 -13.33 20.41 -5.47
CA PRO A 262 -13.90 19.60 -4.38
C PRO A 262 -12.97 18.48 -3.92
N PRO A 263 -13.15 17.95 -2.68
CA PRO A 263 -12.32 16.88 -2.16
C PRO A 263 -12.41 15.62 -3.02
N ALA A 264 -11.26 14.99 -3.25
CA ALA A 264 -11.20 13.67 -3.87
C ALA A 264 -11.52 12.56 -2.84
N THR A 265 -11.75 11.34 -3.30
CA THR A 265 -11.98 10.17 -2.47
C THR A 265 -10.80 9.22 -2.57
N ASP A 266 -10.30 8.74 -1.44
CA ASP A 266 -9.20 7.77 -1.37
C ASP A 266 -9.49 6.54 -2.24
N GLY A 267 -8.50 6.14 -3.03
CA GLY A 267 -8.58 4.95 -3.89
C GLY A 267 -9.49 5.06 -5.11
N GLN A 268 -10.14 6.20 -5.34
CA GLN A 268 -11.02 6.39 -6.49
C GLN A 268 -10.34 7.21 -7.58
N PRO A 269 -10.61 6.91 -8.87
CA PRO A 269 -10.21 7.77 -9.96
C PRO A 269 -10.93 9.12 -9.90
N ALA A 270 -10.25 10.17 -10.36
CA ALA A 270 -10.86 11.49 -10.50
C ALA A 270 -11.91 11.48 -11.63
N THR A 271 -13.17 11.78 -11.29
CA THR A 271 -14.31 11.79 -12.23
C THR A 271 -14.67 13.19 -12.73
N GLY A 272 -14.05 14.24 -12.20
CA GLY A 272 -14.35 15.63 -12.54
C GLY A 272 -13.19 16.56 -12.21
N GLN A 273 -13.39 17.86 -12.48
CA GLN A 273 -12.41 18.87 -12.10
C GLN A 273 -12.40 19.07 -10.58
N ALA A 274 -11.21 18.94 -9.99
CA ALA A 274 -10.93 19.30 -8.61
C ALA A 274 -9.58 20.02 -8.58
N ASN A 275 -9.59 21.29 -8.22
CA ASN A 275 -8.39 22.12 -8.23
C ASN A 275 -7.59 21.94 -6.94
N THR A 276 -6.28 22.20 -6.99
CA THR A 276 -5.46 22.31 -5.78
C THR A 276 -5.95 23.47 -4.93
N GLN A 277 -6.00 23.28 -3.60
CA GLN A 277 -6.42 24.35 -2.69
C GLN A 277 -5.36 25.46 -2.57
N MET A 278 -4.10 25.11 -2.74
CA MET A 278 -2.99 26.06 -2.74
C MET A 278 -2.65 26.46 -4.17
N ALA A 279 -2.23 27.73 -4.33
CA ALA A 279 -1.82 28.23 -5.63
C ALA A 279 -0.57 27.50 -6.14
N VAL A 280 -0.61 27.15 -7.43
CA VAL A 280 0.51 26.53 -8.14
C VAL A 280 1.12 27.56 -9.10
N THR A 281 2.44 27.67 -9.08
CA THR A 281 3.22 28.48 -10.02
C THR A 281 4.19 27.60 -10.78
N ALA A 282 4.57 28.02 -11.98
CA ALA A 282 5.44 27.25 -12.87
C ALA A 282 6.49 28.14 -13.53
N THR A 283 7.70 27.60 -13.73
CA THR A 283 8.67 28.12 -14.68
C THR A 283 9.07 27.04 -15.67
N VAL A 284 9.32 27.43 -16.92
CA VAL A 284 9.85 26.57 -17.98
C VAL A 284 11.11 27.24 -18.52
N GLY A 285 12.24 26.54 -18.41
CA GLY A 285 13.54 27.14 -18.78
C GLY A 285 13.92 28.38 -17.97
N GLY A 286 13.45 28.47 -16.71
CA GLY A 286 13.66 29.63 -15.83
C GLY A 286 12.73 30.82 -16.10
N ILE A 287 11.84 30.74 -17.10
CA ILE A 287 10.88 31.79 -17.45
C ILE A 287 9.51 31.43 -16.87
N GLN A 288 8.79 32.40 -16.30
CA GLN A 288 7.45 32.19 -15.73
C GLN A 288 6.47 31.71 -16.83
N GLY A 289 5.81 30.60 -16.57
CA GLY A 289 4.72 30.06 -17.38
C GLY A 289 3.36 30.29 -16.72
N ASP A 290 2.32 30.48 -17.51
CA ASP A 290 0.97 30.60 -16.98
C ASP A 290 0.42 29.21 -16.63
N VAL A 291 0.01 29.01 -15.39
CA VAL A 291 -0.69 27.79 -14.95
C VAL A 291 -2.17 27.94 -15.30
N ILE A 292 -2.63 27.17 -16.29
CA ILE A 292 -4.01 27.21 -16.80
C ILE A 292 -4.93 26.29 -15.95
N TYR A 293 -4.35 25.20 -15.43
CA TYR A 293 -5.03 24.22 -14.57
C TYR A 293 -4.01 23.60 -13.63
N ALA A 294 -4.42 23.37 -12.39
CA ALA A 294 -3.70 22.54 -11.44
C ALA A 294 -4.72 21.80 -10.56
N GLY A 295 -4.74 20.50 -10.65
CA GLY A 295 -5.76 19.72 -9.94
C GLY A 295 -5.71 18.24 -10.26
N ALA A 296 -6.79 17.53 -9.92
CA ALA A 296 -6.90 16.10 -10.17
C ALA A 296 -6.64 15.75 -11.65
N ALA A 297 -5.86 14.72 -11.89
CA ALA A 297 -5.64 14.19 -13.23
C ALA A 297 -6.87 13.34 -13.63
N PRO A 298 -7.67 13.74 -14.65
CA PRO A 298 -8.89 13.05 -14.99
C PRO A 298 -8.65 11.56 -15.33
N GLY A 299 -9.43 10.66 -14.74
CA GLY A 299 -9.32 9.22 -14.94
C GLY A 299 -8.15 8.56 -14.22
N LEU A 300 -7.26 9.31 -13.57
CA LEU A 300 -6.20 8.76 -12.72
C LEU A 300 -6.64 8.71 -11.26
N ILE A 301 -5.93 7.90 -10.49
CA ILE A 301 -6.17 7.74 -9.05
C ILE A 301 -6.05 9.08 -8.33
N ALA A 302 -6.90 9.30 -7.31
CA ALA A 302 -6.73 10.42 -6.40
C ALA A 302 -5.32 10.38 -5.78
N GLY A 303 -4.56 11.49 -5.95
CA GLY A 303 -3.13 11.55 -5.62
C GLY A 303 -2.25 11.84 -6.85
N ALA A 304 -2.68 11.47 -8.04
CA ALA A 304 -2.11 11.96 -9.28
C ALA A 304 -2.71 13.33 -9.64
N VAL A 305 -1.86 14.32 -9.86
CA VAL A 305 -2.23 15.69 -10.18
C VAL A 305 -1.75 16.04 -11.58
N GLN A 306 -2.58 16.75 -12.33
CA GLN A 306 -2.25 17.29 -13.65
C GLN A 306 -2.11 18.82 -13.53
N ILE A 307 -1.06 19.35 -14.12
CA ILE A 307 -0.79 20.78 -14.19
C ILE A 307 -0.65 21.17 -15.67
N ASN A 308 -1.53 22.05 -16.14
CA ASN A 308 -1.46 22.58 -17.50
C ASN A 308 -0.71 23.91 -17.47
N VAL A 309 0.43 23.95 -18.10
CA VAL A 309 1.32 25.13 -18.13
C VAL A 309 1.46 25.63 -19.57
N ARG A 310 1.29 26.92 -19.77
CA ARG A 310 1.62 27.55 -21.05
C ARG A 310 3.12 27.74 -21.15
N VAL A 311 3.73 27.19 -22.19
CA VAL A 311 5.15 27.40 -22.52
C VAL A 311 5.36 28.90 -22.82
N PRO A 312 6.34 29.57 -22.17
CA PRO A 312 6.58 30.99 -22.40
C PRO A 312 6.91 31.29 -23.88
N HIS A 313 6.32 32.36 -24.42
CA HIS A 313 6.54 32.73 -25.81
C HIS A 313 7.98 33.16 -26.14
N ASN A 314 8.73 33.63 -25.13
CA ASN A 314 10.10 34.07 -25.25
C ASN A 314 11.13 33.02 -24.83
N LEU A 315 10.70 31.77 -24.65
CA LEU A 315 11.62 30.67 -24.37
C LEU A 315 12.33 30.25 -25.66
N ALA A 316 13.65 30.24 -25.58
CA ALA A 316 14.48 29.75 -26.69
C ALA A 316 14.28 28.21 -26.86
N PRO A 317 14.22 27.70 -28.10
CA PRO A 317 14.17 26.28 -28.35
C PRO A 317 15.28 25.50 -27.64
N THR A 318 14.91 24.44 -26.96
CA THR A 318 15.88 23.56 -26.26
C THR A 318 15.30 22.15 -26.10
N PRO A 319 16.14 21.11 -26.22
CA PRO A 319 15.68 19.74 -25.99
C PRO A 319 15.38 19.43 -24.51
N ALA A 320 15.77 20.28 -23.57
CA ALA A 320 15.68 19.99 -22.12
C ALA A 320 15.52 21.28 -21.28
N ALA A 321 14.42 22.01 -21.49
CA ALA A 321 14.04 23.11 -20.60
C ALA A 321 13.63 22.56 -19.25
N ILE A 322 14.20 23.06 -18.15
CA ILE A 322 13.81 22.65 -16.79
C ILE A 322 12.39 23.15 -16.51
N VAL A 323 11.53 22.24 -16.06
CA VAL A 323 10.19 22.55 -15.53
C VAL A 323 10.28 22.57 -14.01
N LEU A 324 9.95 23.70 -13.41
CA LEU A 324 9.94 23.86 -11.96
C LEU A 324 8.54 24.32 -11.54
N LEU A 325 7.93 23.58 -10.63
CA LEU A 325 6.62 23.90 -10.05
C LEU A 325 6.75 24.22 -8.56
N SER A 326 5.94 25.15 -8.09
CA SER A 326 5.82 25.44 -6.67
C SER A 326 4.36 25.43 -6.25
N VAL A 327 4.08 24.89 -5.07
CA VAL A 327 2.76 24.87 -4.42
C VAL A 327 2.86 25.73 -3.17
N GLY A 328 2.24 26.90 -3.20
CA GLY A 328 2.50 27.94 -2.18
C GLY A 328 3.98 28.30 -2.16
N SER A 329 4.66 28.09 -1.02
CA SER A 329 6.09 28.34 -0.85
C SER A 329 6.98 27.11 -1.06
N VAL A 330 6.42 25.93 -1.33
CA VAL A 330 7.17 24.66 -1.46
C VAL A 330 7.41 24.38 -2.94
N THR A 331 8.68 24.28 -3.31
CA THR A 331 9.10 24.02 -4.69
C THR A 331 9.40 22.53 -4.87
N ALA A 332 8.92 21.95 -5.96
CA ALA A 332 9.26 20.59 -6.37
C ALA A 332 10.77 20.46 -6.64
N PRO A 333 11.35 19.27 -6.42
CA PRO A 333 12.75 19.03 -6.79
C PRO A 333 13.02 19.37 -8.25
N ALA A 334 14.15 20.03 -8.49
CA ALA A 334 14.59 20.36 -9.83
C ALA A 334 15.13 19.12 -10.55
N GLY A 335 15.09 19.14 -11.88
CA GLY A 335 15.68 18.06 -12.71
C GLY A 335 14.74 17.51 -13.77
N VAL A 336 13.45 17.79 -13.67
CA VAL A 336 12.47 17.39 -14.69
C VAL A 336 12.52 18.37 -15.87
N THR A 337 12.52 17.84 -17.09
CA THR A 337 12.69 18.63 -18.30
C THR A 337 11.56 18.43 -19.30
N VAL A 338 11.40 19.43 -20.16
CA VAL A 338 10.52 19.41 -21.34
C VAL A 338 11.29 19.84 -22.57
N SER A 339 11.03 19.21 -23.71
CA SER A 339 11.59 19.65 -25.00
C SER A 339 10.70 20.74 -25.59
N THR A 340 11.31 21.84 -26.06
CA THR A 340 10.61 23.01 -26.64
C THR A 340 11.20 23.44 -27.98
N GLN A 341 10.36 24.04 -28.86
CA GLN A 341 10.73 24.62 -30.15
C GLN A 341 10.14 25.99 -30.35
#